data_6ff82692ec486fd9ccc391ef88849c6f
#
_entry.id   6ff82692ec486fd9ccc391ef88849c6f
#
_cell.length_a   1.000
_cell.length_b   1.000
_cell.length_c   1.000
_cell.angle_alpha   90.00
_cell.angle_beta   90.00
_cell.angle_gamma   90.00
#
_symmetry.space_group_name_H-M   'P 1'
#
loop_
_entity.id
_entity.type
_entity.pdbx_description
1 polymer ?
#
loop_
_entity_poly.entity_id
_entity_poly.type
_entity_poly.pdbx_seq_one_letter_code
_entity_poly.pdbx_strand_id
1 'polypeptide(L)'
;MGWLDKLRRKPKTKTTYAQMLNGYTPIYSQFGDDIYASDVVQQAINCIVMECKKLIPQHVKETGSDVIPVNSNVQTVLNDPNEIMTTTDFIEKIIWQLYFNYNAFIIPTWYTRKESNGSVTKVYTGLYPIAPTNVEILQDANDKLYVKFTFANGFETTLNYSDVIHIRKNYSVNEYMGGNEFGQPDNEALLKTLDLNWQLLRNLSKAM
;
A
#
# COMPACT_ATOMS: atom_id res chain seq x y z
N MET A 1 15.07 -2.45 -25.34
CA MET A 1 13.95 -3.21 -24.75
C MET A 1 13.40 -2.38 -23.60
N GLY A 2 12.20 -1.85 -23.78
CA GLY A 2 11.60 -0.89 -22.85
C GLY A 2 11.20 -1.56 -21.53
N TRP A 3 11.17 -0.78 -20.45
CA TRP A 3 10.69 -1.15 -19.12
C TRP A 3 9.31 -1.84 -19.14
N LEU A 4 8.42 -1.43 -20.03
CA LEU A 4 7.08 -2.03 -20.24
C LEU A 4 7.11 -3.48 -20.74
N ASP A 5 8.17 -3.93 -21.40
CA ASP A 5 8.25 -5.32 -21.90
C ASP A 5 8.53 -6.34 -20.78
N LYS A 6 9.15 -5.91 -19.67
CA LYS A 6 9.33 -6.74 -18.48
C LYS A 6 8.01 -6.96 -17.71
N LEU A 7 7.04 -6.08 -17.88
CA LEU A 7 5.72 -6.13 -17.23
C LEU A 7 4.74 -7.10 -17.92
N ARG A 8 5.04 -7.58 -19.13
CA ARG A 8 4.10 -8.37 -19.96
C ARG A 8 4.11 -9.87 -19.77
N ARG A 9 4.97 -10.44 -18.92
CA ARG A 9 4.98 -11.89 -18.70
C ARG A 9 3.84 -12.32 -17.78
N LYS A 10 2.70 -12.66 -18.39
CA LYS A 10 1.57 -13.28 -17.66
C LYS A 10 1.95 -14.71 -17.22
N PRO A 11 1.65 -15.12 -15.98
CA PRO A 11 1.82 -16.51 -15.55
C PRO A 11 0.93 -17.44 -16.38
N LYS A 12 1.42 -18.65 -16.68
CA LYS A 12 0.69 -19.61 -17.54
C LYS A 12 -0.52 -20.25 -16.84
N THR A 13 -0.45 -20.42 -15.52
CA THR A 13 -1.54 -20.97 -14.69
C THR A 13 -1.79 -20.00 -13.56
N LYS A 14 -3.06 -19.72 -13.27
CA LYS A 14 -3.45 -18.72 -12.26
C LYS A 14 -4.44 -19.31 -11.30
N THR A 15 -4.11 -19.26 -10.02
CA THR A 15 -5.04 -19.47 -8.92
C THR A 15 -5.07 -18.20 -8.11
N THR A 16 -6.27 -17.66 -7.86
CA THR A 16 -6.44 -16.46 -7.03
C THR A 16 -6.56 -16.89 -5.57
N TYR A 17 -5.64 -16.42 -4.72
CA TYR A 17 -5.64 -16.70 -3.28
C TYR A 17 -6.29 -15.58 -2.47
N ALA A 18 -6.09 -14.34 -2.91
CA ALA A 18 -6.68 -13.19 -2.26
C ALA A 18 -6.94 -12.09 -3.29
N GLN A 19 -8.01 -11.38 -3.11
CA GLN A 19 -8.42 -10.28 -3.96
C GLN A 19 -8.78 -9.07 -3.10
N MET A 20 -8.14 -7.94 -3.36
CA MET A 20 -8.52 -6.66 -2.80
C MET A 20 -9.34 -5.90 -3.84
N LEU A 21 -10.57 -5.59 -3.50
CA LEU A 21 -11.44 -4.74 -4.32
C LEU A 21 -11.54 -3.37 -3.66
N ASN A 22 -11.26 -2.32 -4.42
CA ASN A 22 -11.57 -0.96 -4.01
C ASN A 22 -13.06 -0.69 -4.28
N GLY A 23 -13.91 -1.41 -3.58
CA GLY A 23 -15.34 -1.29 -3.65
C GLY A 23 -15.92 -1.59 -2.28
N TYR A 24 -16.65 -0.67 -1.74
CA TYR A 24 -17.24 -0.79 -0.43
C TYR A 24 -18.37 -1.82 -0.46
N THR A 25 -18.44 -2.65 0.57
CA THR A 25 -19.69 -3.30 0.91
C THR A 25 -20.67 -2.20 1.27
N PRO A 26 -21.81 -2.07 0.57
CA PRO A 26 -22.76 -1.01 0.86
C PRO A 26 -23.30 -1.19 2.28
N ILE A 27 -22.83 -0.33 3.19
CA ILE A 27 -23.43 -0.16 4.49
C ILE A 27 -24.33 1.05 4.33
N TYR A 28 -25.62 0.86 4.63
CA TYR A 28 -26.60 1.94 4.63
C TYR A 28 -26.25 2.96 5.71
N SER A 29 -25.39 3.88 5.37
CA SER A 29 -25.05 5.03 6.17
C SER A 29 -25.38 6.29 5.39
N GLN A 30 -25.63 7.39 6.09
CA GLN A 30 -25.83 8.67 5.44
C GLN A 30 -24.58 9.22 4.74
N PHE A 31 -23.42 8.66 5.05
CA PHE A 31 -22.17 8.96 4.37
C PHE A 31 -22.03 8.19 3.04
N GLY A 32 -23.09 7.45 2.63
CA GLY A 32 -23.06 6.57 1.47
C GLY A 32 -22.09 5.41 1.72
N ASP A 33 -21.45 4.96 0.65
CA ASP A 33 -20.50 3.85 0.70
C ASP A 33 -19.08 4.30 1.10
N ASP A 34 -18.87 5.60 1.36
CA ASP A 34 -17.56 6.17 1.61
C ASP A 34 -17.44 6.77 3.02
N ILE A 35 -16.91 5.98 3.95
CA ILE A 35 -16.56 6.41 5.30
C ILE A 35 -15.59 7.61 5.30
N TYR A 36 -14.78 7.74 4.26
CA TYR A 36 -13.78 8.78 4.12
C TYR A 36 -14.36 10.11 3.64
N ALA A 37 -15.66 10.14 3.29
CA ALA A 37 -16.42 11.37 3.12
C ALA A 37 -16.65 12.09 4.47
N SER A 38 -16.45 11.39 5.61
CA SER A 38 -16.56 12.01 6.94
C SER A 38 -15.32 12.85 7.27
N ASP A 39 -15.53 14.14 7.55
CA ASP A 39 -14.49 15.07 8.00
C ASP A 39 -13.77 14.56 9.26
N VAL A 40 -14.49 13.93 10.17
CA VAL A 40 -13.93 13.37 11.42
C VAL A 40 -12.93 12.27 11.12
N VAL A 41 -13.27 11.38 10.18
CA VAL A 41 -12.36 10.28 9.77
C VAL A 41 -11.14 10.83 9.06
N GLN A 42 -11.33 11.78 8.13
CA GLN A 42 -10.22 12.41 7.44
C GLN A 42 -9.29 13.14 8.40
N GLN A 43 -9.82 13.90 9.36
CA GLN A 43 -9.00 14.58 10.36
C GLN A 43 -8.24 13.59 11.25
N ALA A 44 -8.88 12.49 11.68
CA ALA A 44 -8.23 11.47 12.48
C ALA A 44 -7.05 10.81 11.72
N ILE A 45 -7.26 10.44 10.45
CA ILE A 45 -6.20 9.90 9.60
C ILE A 45 -5.10 10.94 9.40
N ASN A 46 -5.47 12.19 9.14
CA ASN A 46 -4.52 13.27 8.92
C ASN A 46 -3.63 13.51 10.15
N CYS A 47 -4.16 13.43 11.37
CA CYS A 47 -3.36 13.51 12.59
C CYS A 47 -2.27 12.43 12.63
N ILE A 48 -2.61 11.19 12.27
CA ILE A 48 -1.65 10.08 12.20
C ILE A 48 -0.61 10.33 11.10
N VAL A 49 -1.06 10.75 9.93
CA VAL A 49 -0.20 11.08 8.80
C VAL A 49 0.80 12.17 9.16
N MET A 50 0.35 13.25 9.81
CA MET A 50 1.20 14.37 10.23
C MET A 50 2.29 13.96 11.22
N GLU A 51 2.04 12.95 12.06
CA GLU A 51 3.08 12.39 12.94
C GLU A 51 4.01 11.44 12.17
N CYS A 52 3.45 10.54 11.36
CA CYS A 52 4.25 9.55 10.61
C CYS A 52 5.18 10.19 9.57
N LYS A 53 4.78 11.27 8.92
CA LYS A 53 5.61 11.94 7.92
C LYS A 53 6.85 12.65 8.48
N LYS A 54 6.96 12.77 9.80
CA LYS A 54 8.17 13.23 10.49
C LYS A 54 9.25 12.14 10.59
N LEU A 55 8.91 10.89 10.27
CA LEU A 55 9.85 9.78 10.29
C LEU A 55 10.93 9.97 9.24
N ILE A 56 12.18 9.70 9.63
CA ILE A 56 13.34 9.69 8.75
C ILE A 56 13.79 8.24 8.60
N PRO A 57 13.44 7.56 7.49
CA PRO A 57 13.83 6.17 7.28
C PRO A 57 15.35 6.06 7.09
N GLN A 58 15.95 5.05 7.71
CA GLN A 58 17.40 4.82 7.64
C GLN A 58 17.71 3.38 7.27
N HIS A 59 18.65 3.19 6.35
CA HIS A 59 19.24 1.91 6.11
C HIS A 59 20.31 1.66 7.17
N VAL A 60 20.14 0.59 7.95
CA VAL A 60 21.02 0.24 9.05
C VAL A 60 21.60 -1.16 8.86
N LYS A 61 22.78 -1.37 9.43
CA LYS A 61 23.40 -2.70 9.55
C LYS A 61 23.51 -3.04 11.02
N GLU A 62 23.03 -4.24 11.36
CA GLU A 62 23.23 -4.80 12.68
C GLU A 62 24.58 -5.49 12.76
N THR A 63 25.35 -5.17 13.79
CA THR A 63 26.65 -5.78 14.08
C THR A 63 26.72 -6.08 15.58
N GLY A 64 26.41 -7.31 15.94
CA GLY A 64 26.24 -7.69 17.33
C GLY A 64 25.02 -6.98 17.97
N SER A 65 25.26 -6.17 18.99
CA SER A 65 24.23 -5.34 19.65
C SER A 65 24.05 -3.95 19.04
N ASP A 66 24.92 -3.58 18.09
CA ASP A 66 24.96 -2.23 17.56
C ASP A 66 24.22 -2.10 16.25
N VAL A 67 23.43 -1.02 16.10
CA VAL A 67 22.71 -0.64 14.90
C VAL A 67 23.39 0.56 14.29
N ILE A 68 24.07 0.38 13.15
CA ILE A 68 24.89 1.41 12.51
C ILE A 68 24.24 1.85 11.19
N PRO A 69 23.99 3.17 11.00
CA PRO A 69 23.52 3.70 9.72
C PRO A 69 24.53 3.43 8.59
N VAL A 70 24.04 3.01 7.45
CA VAL A 70 24.84 2.68 6.27
C VAL A 70 24.53 3.64 5.14
N ASN A 71 25.56 4.32 4.64
CA ASN A 71 25.43 5.09 3.40
C ASN A 71 25.43 4.14 2.20
N SER A 72 24.27 3.94 1.61
CA SER A 72 24.03 2.97 0.54
C SER A 72 23.10 3.51 -0.52
N ASN A 73 23.02 2.84 -1.66
CA ASN A 73 22.02 3.14 -2.68
C ASN A 73 20.56 3.04 -2.13
N VAL A 74 20.31 2.13 -1.17
CA VAL A 74 19.00 2.04 -0.49
C VAL A 74 18.75 3.32 0.31
N GLN A 75 19.74 3.84 1.04
CA GLN A 75 19.59 5.11 1.76
C GLN A 75 19.33 6.28 0.80
N THR A 76 19.94 6.27 -0.37
CA THR A 76 19.72 7.32 -1.38
C THR A 76 18.26 7.36 -1.82
N VAL A 77 17.64 6.19 -2.16
CA VAL A 77 16.25 6.16 -2.57
C VAL A 77 15.26 6.29 -1.39
N LEU A 78 15.70 6.12 -0.15
CA LEU A 78 14.89 6.45 1.02
C LEU A 78 14.83 7.97 1.26
N ASN A 79 15.93 8.67 0.97
CA ASN A 79 16.00 10.13 1.10
C ASN A 79 15.34 10.86 -0.08
N ASP A 80 15.36 10.25 -1.27
CA ASP A 80 14.80 10.77 -2.51
C ASP A 80 14.09 9.63 -3.26
N PRO A 81 12.84 9.33 -2.86
CA PRO A 81 12.15 8.13 -3.33
C PRO A 81 11.90 8.09 -4.83
N ASN A 82 11.57 9.22 -5.43
CA ASN A 82 11.38 9.34 -6.88
C ASN A 82 11.31 10.83 -7.30
N GLU A 83 11.24 11.07 -8.61
CA GLU A 83 11.30 12.41 -9.21
C GLU A 83 10.10 13.33 -8.88
N ILE A 84 9.02 12.78 -8.30
CA ILE A 84 7.79 13.54 -8.02
C ILE A 84 7.44 13.63 -6.54
N MET A 85 8.15 12.90 -5.66
CA MET A 85 7.82 12.82 -4.24
C MET A 85 9.06 12.99 -3.38
N THR A 86 8.95 13.83 -2.38
CA THR A 86 9.91 13.86 -1.27
C THR A 86 9.69 12.64 -0.35
N THR A 87 10.61 12.36 0.56
CA THR A 87 10.44 11.32 1.60
C THR A 87 9.17 11.56 2.42
N THR A 88 8.87 12.81 2.72
CA THR A 88 7.67 13.20 3.46
C THR A 88 6.39 12.84 2.70
N ASP A 89 6.31 13.19 1.40
CA ASP A 89 5.17 12.88 0.54
C ASP A 89 5.01 11.37 0.33
N PHE A 90 6.13 10.67 0.21
CA PHE A 90 6.17 9.22 0.09
C PHE A 90 5.58 8.52 1.31
N ILE A 91 6.00 8.92 2.52
CA ILE A 91 5.46 8.37 3.77
C ILE A 91 3.99 8.73 3.92
N GLU A 92 3.62 9.99 3.66
CA GLU A 92 2.24 10.45 3.70
C GLU A 92 1.34 9.57 2.83
N LYS A 93 1.71 9.34 1.57
CA LYS A 93 0.95 8.52 0.62
C LYS A 93 0.80 7.07 1.10
N ILE A 94 1.85 6.46 1.64
CA ILE A 94 1.80 5.11 2.19
C ILE A 94 0.83 5.02 3.37
N ILE A 95 0.90 5.97 4.31
CA ILE A 95 0.03 5.98 5.49
C ILE A 95 -1.43 6.16 5.08
N TRP A 96 -1.73 7.07 4.15
CA TRP A 96 -3.07 7.21 3.60
C TRP A 96 -3.57 5.89 3.00
N GLN A 97 -2.78 5.22 2.17
CA GLN A 97 -3.16 3.93 1.57
C GLN A 97 -3.42 2.85 2.63
N LEU A 98 -2.60 2.80 3.69
CA LEU A 98 -2.79 1.86 4.79
C LEU A 98 -4.08 2.09 5.56
N TYR A 99 -4.53 3.33 5.71
CA TYR A 99 -5.79 3.62 6.38
C TYR A 99 -7.00 3.52 5.45
N PHE A 100 -6.81 3.78 4.17
CA PHE A 100 -7.86 3.63 3.15
C PHE A 100 -8.11 2.18 2.76
N ASN A 101 -7.05 1.44 2.46
CA ASN A 101 -7.15 0.12 1.82
C ASN A 101 -6.61 -1.00 2.71
N TYR A 102 -6.06 -0.68 3.89
CA TYR A 102 -5.31 -1.61 4.76
C TYR A 102 -4.11 -2.28 4.07
N ASN A 103 -3.85 -1.90 2.84
CA ASN A 103 -2.77 -2.38 2.00
C ASN A 103 -2.12 -1.20 1.27
N ALA A 104 -0.80 -1.15 1.26
CA ALA A 104 -0.03 -0.21 0.46
C ALA A 104 1.00 -0.98 -0.37
N PHE A 105 1.06 -0.68 -1.65
CA PHE A 105 1.97 -1.33 -2.58
C PHE A 105 2.95 -0.32 -3.13
N ILE A 106 4.24 -0.67 -3.07
CA ILE A 106 5.32 0.15 -3.59
C ILE A 106 6.06 -0.66 -4.64
N ILE A 107 6.22 -0.10 -5.83
CA ILE A 107 7.03 -0.70 -6.88
C ILE A 107 8.41 -0.06 -6.86
N PRO A 108 9.46 -0.79 -6.46
CA PRO A 108 10.82 -0.34 -6.61
C PRO A 108 11.27 -0.44 -8.06
N THR A 109 12.00 0.54 -8.56
CA THR A 109 12.69 0.49 -9.83
C THR A 109 14.17 0.30 -9.62
N TRP A 110 14.82 -0.47 -10.48
CA TRP A 110 16.25 -0.74 -10.40
C TRP A 110 16.84 -1.10 -11.77
N TYR A 111 18.16 -0.98 -11.84
CA TYR A 111 18.95 -1.64 -12.88
C TYR A 111 19.98 -2.58 -12.23
N THR A 112 20.50 -3.51 -13.02
CA THR A 112 21.55 -4.42 -12.56
C THR A 112 22.91 -3.86 -12.96
N ARG A 113 23.85 -3.82 -12.00
CA ARG A 113 25.25 -3.47 -12.21
C ARG A 113 26.11 -4.69 -11.98
N LYS A 114 27.03 -4.95 -12.92
CA LYS A 114 28.03 -6.00 -12.77
C LYS A 114 29.25 -5.41 -12.05
N GLU A 115 29.58 -5.99 -10.92
CA GLU A 115 30.73 -5.58 -10.11
C GLU A 115 32.04 -6.17 -10.68
N SER A 116 33.20 -5.61 -10.29
CA SER A 116 34.52 -6.08 -10.75
C SER A 116 34.85 -7.53 -10.33
N ASN A 117 34.21 -8.02 -9.27
CA ASN A 117 34.32 -9.41 -8.82
C ASN A 117 33.38 -10.38 -9.57
N GLY A 118 32.65 -9.91 -10.60
CA GLY A 118 31.71 -10.70 -11.38
C GLY A 118 30.32 -10.85 -10.76
N SER A 119 30.07 -10.36 -9.54
CA SER A 119 28.74 -10.36 -8.93
C SER A 119 27.82 -9.34 -9.62
N VAL A 120 26.51 -9.61 -9.58
CA VAL A 120 25.50 -8.72 -10.11
C VAL A 120 24.69 -8.12 -8.96
N THR A 121 24.73 -6.80 -8.84
CA THR A 121 24.03 -6.06 -7.78
C THR A 121 22.85 -5.30 -8.36
N LYS A 122 21.72 -5.28 -7.65
CA LYS A 122 20.57 -4.40 -7.96
C LYS A 122 20.90 -3.00 -7.43
N VAL A 123 20.80 -2.00 -8.29
CA VAL A 123 20.92 -0.57 -7.93
C VAL A 123 19.52 0.04 -8.06
N TYR A 124 18.92 0.38 -6.94
CA TYR A 124 17.60 0.99 -6.90
C TYR A 124 17.65 2.42 -7.38
N THR A 125 16.66 2.81 -8.19
CA THR A 125 16.54 4.15 -8.78
C THR A 125 15.29 4.87 -8.34
N GLY A 126 14.31 4.17 -7.75
CA GLY A 126 13.11 4.81 -7.22
C GLY A 126 12.18 3.86 -6.50
N LEU A 127 11.29 4.44 -5.70
CA LEU A 127 10.21 3.77 -4.96
C LEU A 127 8.89 4.46 -5.30
N TYR A 128 7.96 3.74 -5.92
CA TYR A 128 6.70 4.30 -6.41
C TYR A 128 5.50 3.68 -5.69
N PRO A 129 4.87 4.38 -4.72
CA PRO A 129 3.60 3.94 -4.15
C PRO A 129 2.51 4.04 -5.22
N ILE A 130 1.85 2.91 -5.50
CA ILE A 130 0.79 2.82 -6.52
C ILE A 130 -0.59 2.80 -5.86
N ALA A 131 -1.62 3.26 -6.59
CA ALA A 131 -3.01 3.25 -6.16
C ALA A 131 -3.87 2.44 -7.15
N PRO A 132 -3.81 1.10 -7.12
CA PRO A 132 -4.64 0.25 -7.97
C PRO A 132 -6.09 0.28 -7.49
N THR A 133 -7.03 0.02 -8.41
CA THR A 133 -8.45 -0.15 -8.08
C THR A 133 -8.79 -1.61 -7.72
N ASN A 134 -8.00 -2.56 -8.20
CA ASN A 134 -8.12 -3.96 -7.83
C ASN A 134 -6.73 -4.62 -7.74
N VAL A 135 -6.58 -5.52 -6.79
CA VAL A 135 -5.35 -6.29 -6.57
C VAL A 135 -5.69 -7.76 -6.39
N GLU A 136 -5.03 -8.61 -7.16
CA GLU A 136 -5.18 -10.07 -7.07
C GLU A 136 -3.81 -10.70 -6.78
N ILE A 137 -3.73 -11.57 -5.77
CA ILE A 137 -2.57 -12.43 -5.55
C ILE A 137 -2.79 -13.72 -6.32
N LEU A 138 -1.82 -14.07 -7.15
CA LEU A 138 -1.87 -15.21 -8.04
C LEU A 138 -0.68 -16.13 -7.75
N GLN A 139 -0.88 -17.42 -7.96
CA GLN A 139 0.20 -18.42 -7.91
C GLN A 139 0.28 -19.16 -9.23
N ASP A 140 1.47 -19.49 -9.66
CA ASP A 140 1.69 -20.36 -10.83
C ASP A 140 1.81 -21.83 -10.40
N ALA A 141 1.95 -22.72 -11.37
CA ALA A 141 2.10 -24.16 -11.15
C ALA A 141 3.40 -24.55 -10.39
N ASN A 142 4.34 -23.62 -10.21
CA ASN A 142 5.60 -23.82 -9.49
C ASN A 142 5.59 -23.08 -8.14
N ASP A 143 4.43 -22.81 -7.57
CA ASP A 143 4.23 -22.13 -6.29
C ASP A 143 4.79 -20.70 -6.23
N LYS A 144 5.11 -20.10 -7.37
CA LYS A 144 5.61 -18.74 -7.42
C LYS A 144 4.47 -17.74 -7.39
N LEU A 145 4.55 -16.80 -6.45
CA LEU A 145 3.54 -15.75 -6.25
C LEU A 145 3.75 -14.58 -7.21
N TYR A 146 2.62 -14.08 -7.68
CA TYR A 146 2.50 -12.89 -8.51
C TYR A 146 1.44 -11.97 -7.93
N VAL A 147 1.53 -10.70 -8.24
CA VAL A 147 0.49 -9.72 -7.93
C VAL A 147 0.03 -9.07 -9.22
N LYS A 148 -1.28 -9.10 -9.45
CA LYS A 148 -1.93 -8.42 -10.57
C LYS A 148 -2.58 -7.15 -10.03
N PHE A 149 -2.26 -6.03 -10.65
CA PHE A 149 -2.85 -4.73 -10.38
C PHE A 149 -3.73 -4.31 -11.54
N THR A 150 -4.91 -3.79 -11.23
CA THR A 150 -5.80 -3.12 -12.18
C THR A 150 -5.97 -1.67 -11.73
N PHE A 151 -5.90 -0.73 -12.67
CA PHE A 151 -6.00 0.70 -12.40
C PHE A 151 -7.31 1.28 -12.97
N ALA A 152 -7.70 2.47 -12.48
CA ALA A 152 -8.95 3.14 -12.86
C ALA A 152 -9.09 3.40 -14.37
N ASN A 153 -7.98 3.54 -15.09
CA ASN A 153 -7.95 3.71 -16.56
C ASN A 153 -8.05 2.38 -17.33
N GLY A 154 -8.30 1.25 -16.65
CA GLY A 154 -8.34 -0.08 -17.22
C GLY A 154 -6.98 -0.71 -17.51
N PHE A 155 -5.88 -0.02 -17.20
CA PHE A 155 -4.54 -0.61 -17.33
C PHE A 155 -4.36 -1.74 -16.32
N GLU A 156 -3.82 -2.87 -16.77
CA GLU A 156 -3.49 -4.01 -15.94
C GLU A 156 -2.01 -4.37 -16.05
N THR A 157 -1.42 -4.75 -14.92
CA THR A 157 -0.05 -5.26 -14.90
C THR A 157 0.08 -6.40 -13.90
N THR A 158 0.96 -7.37 -14.19
CA THR A 158 1.25 -8.49 -13.30
C THR A 158 2.76 -8.53 -13.05
N LEU A 159 3.15 -8.47 -11.78
CA LEU A 159 4.53 -8.49 -11.33
C LEU A 159 4.80 -9.73 -10.48
N ASN A 160 6.08 -10.12 -10.33
CA ASN A 160 6.43 -11.08 -9.29
C ASN A 160 6.16 -10.42 -7.92
N TYR A 161 5.55 -11.14 -7.00
CA TYR A 161 5.28 -10.62 -5.67
C TYR A 161 6.56 -10.22 -4.93
N SER A 162 7.68 -10.92 -5.16
CA SER A 162 9.00 -10.62 -4.61
C SER A 162 9.61 -9.29 -5.10
N ASP A 163 9.11 -8.73 -6.19
CA ASP A 163 9.57 -7.47 -6.76
C ASP A 163 8.68 -6.28 -6.34
N VAL A 164 7.74 -6.50 -5.42
CA VAL A 164 6.82 -5.49 -4.88
C VAL A 164 6.96 -5.42 -3.38
N ILE A 165 7.03 -4.23 -2.82
CA ILE A 165 6.95 -4.02 -1.37
C ILE A 165 5.47 -3.88 -1.02
N HIS A 166 4.97 -4.81 -0.21
CA HIS A 166 3.59 -4.83 0.26
C HIS A 166 3.54 -4.59 1.76
N ILE A 167 3.00 -3.45 2.17
CA ILE A 167 2.80 -3.05 3.56
C ILE A 167 1.33 -3.26 3.91
N ARG A 168 1.05 -3.87 5.07
CA ARG A 168 -0.29 -4.35 5.46
C ARG A 168 -0.66 -3.88 6.86
N LYS A 169 -1.94 -3.57 7.03
CA LYS A 169 -2.56 -3.26 8.33
C LYS A 169 -3.62 -4.32 8.64
N ASN A 170 -3.76 -4.73 9.91
CA ASN A 170 -4.70 -5.77 10.34
C ASN A 170 -4.54 -7.10 9.58
N TYR A 171 -3.31 -7.58 9.49
CA TYR A 171 -2.89 -8.71 8.66
C TYR A 171 -3.22 -10.08 9.25
N SER A 172 -3.89 -10.17 10.41
CA SER A 172 -4.12 -11.44 11.10
C SER A 172 -5.24 -12.30 10.50
N VAL A 173 -6.10 -11.74 9.65
CA VAL A 173 -7.31 -12.42 9.15
C VAL A 173 -7.09 -13.02 7.76
N ASN A 174 -6.41 -12.31 6.86
CA ASN A 174 -6.12 -12.79 5.51
C ASN A 174 -4.65 -13.25 5.43
N GLU A 175 -4.39 -14.29 4.64
CA GLU A 175 -3.05 -14.86 4.51
C GLU A 175 -2.08 -13.94 3.73
N TYR A 176 -2.58 -13.13 2.81
CA TYR A 176 -1.77 -12.28 1.92
C TYR A 176 -2.06 -10.79 2.09
N MET A 177 -3.32 -10.42 2.34
CA MET A 177 -3.78 -9.02 2.39
C MET A 177 -3.98 -8.54 3.83
N GLY A 178 -3.82 -7.24 4.04
CA GLY A 178 -4.32 -6.57 5.24
C GLY A 178 -5.84 -6.42 5.18
N GLY A 179 -6.49 -6.26 6.35
CA GLY A 179 -7.94 -6.08 6.45
C GLY A 179 -8.68 -7.37 6.79
N ASN A 180 -9.91 -7.50 6.32
CA ASN A 180 -10.77 -8.66 6.54
C ASN A 180 -10.34 -9.86 5.66
N GLU A 181 -11.13 -10.95 5.70
CA GLU A 181 -10.87 -12.17 4.92
C GLU A 181 -10.79 -11.94 3.40
N PHE A 182 -11.41 -10.88 2.89
CA PHE A 182 -11.36 -10.49 1.48
C PHE A 182 -10.25 -9.48 1.16
N GLY A 183 -9.42 -9.12 2.13
CA GLY A 183 -8.38 -8.10 1.96
C GLY A 183 -8.92 -6.66 1.89
N GLN A 184 -10.11 -6.42 2.47
CA GLN A 184 -10.78 -5.12 2.50
C GLN A 184 -10.76 -4.50 3.90
N PRO A 185 -10.84 -3.17 4.02
CA PRO A 185 -10.98 -2.50 5.30
C PRO A 185 -12.27 -2.94 6.01
N ASP A 186 -12.15 -3.31 7.29
CA ASP A 186 -13.29 -3.58 8.15
C ASP A 186 -13.64 -2.33 8.97
N ASN A 187 -14.47 -1.48 8.38
CA ASN A 187 -14.87 -0.19 8.96
C ASN A 187 -16.31 -0.19 9.51
N GLU A 188 -16.99 -1.35 9.53
CA GLU A 188 -18.42 -1.45 9.89
C GLU A 188 -18.72 -0.88 11.28
N ALA A 189 -17.90 -1.21 12.28
CA ALA A 189 -18.07 -0.72 13.64
C ALA A 189 -17.91 0.82 13.72
N LEU A 190 -16.97 1.36 12.97
CA LEU A 190 -16.74 2.81 12.90
C LEU A 190 -17.90 3.52 12.20
N LEU A 191 -18.40 2.96 11.08
CA LEU A 191 -19.56 3.49 10.37
C LEU A 191 -20.81 3.56 11.28
N LYS A 192 -21.10 2.50 12.01
CA LYS A 192 -22.21 2.47 12.98
C LYS A 192 -22.07 3.57 14.03
N THR A 193 -20.86 3.77 14.56
CA THR A 193 -20.59 4.82 15.55
C THR A 193 -20.78 6.22 14.99
N LEU A 194 -20.31 6.47 13.76
CA LEU A 194 -20.46 7.75 13.08
C LEU A 194 -21.94 8.05 12.77
N ASP A 195 -22.70 7.05 12.32
CA ASP A 195 -24.14 7.19 12.09
C ASP A 195 -24.92 7.56 13.36
N LEU A 196 -24.63 6.88 14.46
CA LEU A 196 -25.24 7.18 15.76
C LEU A 196 -24.92 8.60 16.20
N ASN A 197 -23.66 9.02 16.10
CA ASN A 197 -23.25 10.38 16.48
C ASN A 197 -23.97 11.44 15.63
N TRP A 198 -24.07 11.24 14.33
CA TRP A 198 -24.77 12.16 13.45
C TRP A 198 -26.27 12.23 13.74
N GLN A 199 -26.94 11.09 13.98
CA GLN A 199 -28.34 11.04 14.35
C GLN A 199 -28.61 11.83 15.65
N LEU A 200 -27.70 11.69 16.63
CA LEU A 200 -27.76 12.45 17.89
C LEU A 200 -27.66 13.95 17.63
N LEU A 201 -26.66 14.39 16.87
CA LEU A 201 -26.44 15.79 16.53
C LEU A 201 -27.65 16.37 15.75
N ARG A 202 -28.19 15.64 14.79
CA ARG A 202 -29.37 16.04 14.04
C ARG A 202 -30.61 16.18 14.92
N ASN A 203 -30.81 15.26 15.85
CA ASN A 203 -31.94 15.31 16.77
C ASN A 203 -31.83 16.47 17.75
N LEU A 204 -30.62 16.75 18.26
CA LEU A 204 -30.34 17.91 19.08
C LEU A 204 -30.63 19.20 18.33
N SER A 205 -30.17 19.34 17.08
CA SER A 205 -30.41 20.51 16.24
C SER A 205 -31.91 20.75 15.94
N LYS A 206 -32.75 19.68 15.93
CA LYS A 206 -34.19 19.82 15.76
C LYS A 206 -34.94 20.16 17.05
N ALA A 207 -34.33 19.89 18.21
CA ALA A 207 -34.92 20.14 19.52
C ALA A 207 -34.60 21.53 20.05
N MET A 208 -33.66 22.24 19.45
CA MET A 208 -33.33 23.64 19.70
C MET A 208 -34.13 24.55 18.76
#